data_ec649da344b963f9d67d9ed8083485af
#
_entry.id   ec649da344b963f9d67d9ed8083485af
#
_cell.length_a   1.000
_cell.length_b   1.000
_cell.length_c   1.000
_cell.angle_alpha   90.00
_cell.angle_beta   90.00
_cell.angle_gamma   90.00
#
_symmetry.space_group_name_H-M   'P 1'
#
loop_
_entity.id
_entity.type
_entity.pdbx_description
1 polymer ?
#
loop_
_entity_poly.entity_id
_entity_poly.type
_entity_poly.pdbx_seq_one_letter_code
_entity_poly.pdbx_strand_id
1 'polypeptide(L)'
;MSDERDTPVHEAPGVSAAAQLDDVVHQRTRLGLLAVLDEVREADFPYLKTVLNLTDGNLGQHIEILARHGMVTIRKGHEGRKPRTWVAITRAGEVGLASEINSLKALLRL
;
A
#
# COMPACT_ATOMS: atom_id res chain seq x y z
N MET A 1 27.65 -2.28 24.92
CA MET A 1 26.75 -1.22 25.32
C MET A 1 25.36 -1.49 24.81
N SER A 2 24.45 -1.55 25.68
CA SER A 2 23.07 -1.76 25.28
C SER A 2 22.51 -0.46 24.73
N ASP A 3 21.93 -0.55 23.56
CA ASP A 3 21.26 0.57 22.98
C ASP A 3 19.92 0.78 23.68
N GLU A 4 19.57 2.03 23.90
CA GLU A 4 18.27 2.36 24.45
C GLU A 4 17.14 1.75 23.65
N ARG A 5 17.34 1.62 22.35
CA ARG A 5 16.33 1.05 21.46
C ARG A 5 16.07 -0.42 21.72
N ASP A 6 16.99 -1.07 22.40
CA ASP A 6 16.84 -2.47 22.72
C ASP A 6 16.04 -2.66 24.02
N THR A 7 15.76 -1.58 24.69
CA THR A 7 15.00 -1.66 25.93
C THR A 7 13.56 -2.02 25.61
N PRO A 8 13.03 -3.05 26.24
CA PRO A 8 11.73 -3.59 25.88
C PRO A 8 10.54 -2.78 26.43
N VAL A 9 10.58 -1.47 26.28
CA VAL A 9 9.39 -0.66 26.55
C VAL A 9 8.24 -1.04 25.66
N HIS A 10 8.60 -1.68 24.58
CA HIS A 10 7.71 -2.14 23.56
C HIS A 10 6.91 -3.38 23.93
N GLU A 11 7.00 -3.80 25.15
CA GLU A 11 6.19 -4.91 25.60
C GLU A 11 4.73 -4.55 25.77
N ALA A 12 4.43 -3.26 25.74
CA ALA A 12 3.05 -2.86 25.63
C ALA A 12 2.48 -3.36 24.31
N PRO A 13 1.33 -4.03 24.32
CA PRO A 13 0.77 -4.63 23.09
C PRO A 13 0.63 -3.67 21.93
N GLY A 14 0.23 -2.42 22.19
CA GLY A 14 0.09 -1.43 21.13
C GLY A 14 1.41 -1.08 20.46
N VAL A 15 2.48 -1.03 21.21
CA VAL A 15 3.82 -0.75 20.68
C VAL A 15 4.30 -1.90 19.83
N SER A 16 4.07 -3.15 20.26
CA SER A 16 4.45 -4.32 19.50
C SER A 16 3.70 -4.38 18.16
N ALA A 17 2.42 -4.09 18.18
CA ALA A 17 1.62 -4.08 16.95
C ALA A 17 2.11 -2.99 16.00
N ALA A 18 2.41 -1.81 16.52
CA ALA A 18 2.91 -0.71 15.70
C ALA A 18 4.26 -1.05 15.06
N ALA A 19 5.13 -1.76 15.78
CA ALA A 19 6.42 -2.15 15.25
C ALA A 19 6.34 -3.15 14.10
N GLN A 20 5.20 -3.80 13.92
CA GLN A 20 4.99 -4.77 12.86
C GLN A 20 4.42 -4.14 11.58
N LEU A 21 4.09 -2.85 11.61
CA LEU A 21 3.56 -2.18 10.43
C LEU A 21 4.65 -2.05 9.37
N ASP A 22 4.29 -2.34 8.13
CA ASP A 22 5.18 -2.24 6.98
C ASP A 22 5.17 -0.81 6.47
N ASP A 23 6.32 -0.15 6.42
CA ASP A 23 6.41 1.25 6.01
C ASP A 23 5.87 1.50 4.61
N VAL A 24 6.07 0.55 3.70
CA VAL A 24 5.59 0.70 2.32
C VAL A 24 4.07 0.64 2.27
N VAL A 25 3.47 -0.32 2.98
CA VAL A 25 2.02 -0.53 2.95
C VAL A 25 1.32 0.40 3.92
N HIS A 26 1.94 0.71 5.05
CA HIS A 26 1.32 1.51 6.10
C HIS A 26 1.03 2.95 5.68
N GLN A 27 1.75 3.48 4.71
CA GLN A 27 1.50 4.83 4.25
C GLN A 27 0.05 4.91 3.74
N ARG A 28 -0.69 5.91 4.22
CA ARG A 28 -2.15 6.01 4.04
C ARG A 28 -2.59 5.88 2.58
N THR A 29 -1.94 6.59 1.69
CA THR A 29 -2.32 6.57 0.28
C THR A 29 -2.04 5.22 -0.36
N ARG A 30 -0.90 4.62 -0.03
CA ARG A 30 -0.55 3.30 -0.58
C ARG A 30 -1.46 2.21 -0.02
N LEU A 31 -1.83 2.30 1.25
CA LEU A 31 -2.81 1.39 1.83
C LEU A 31 -4.15 1.51 1.10
N GLY A 32 -4.59 2.74 0.84
CA GLY A 32 -5.82 3.00 0.09
C GLY A 32 -5.75 2.46 -1.33
N LEU A 33 -4.60 2.64 -2.01
CA LEU A 33 -4.39 2.11 -3.35
C LEU A 33 -4.50 0.59 -3.38
N LEU A 34 -3.84 -0.09 -2.45
CA LEU A 34 -3.92 -1.54 -2.38
C LEU A 34 -5.33 -2.02 -2.07
N ALA A 35 -6.05 -1.32 -1.19
CA ALA A 35 -7.41 -1.69 -0.86
C ALA A 35 -8.35 -1.59 -2.07
N VAL A 36 -8.25 -0.50 -2.83
CA VAL A 36 -9.04 -0.34 -4.05
C VAL A 36 -8.69 -1.41 -5.07
N LEU A 37 -7.39 -1.62 -5.29
CA LEU A 37 -6.94 -2.60 -6.27
C LEU A 37 -7.26 -4.04 -5.85
N ASP A 38 -7.31 -4.31 -4.57
CA ASP A 38 -7.73 -5.63 -4.10
C ASP A 38 -9.19 -5.90 -4.46
N GLU A 39 -10.00 -4.87 -4.44
CA GLU A 39 -11.42 -4.99 -4.79
C GLU A 39 -11.65 -5.09 -6.30
N VAL A 40 -11.06 -4.15 -7.07
CA VAL A 40 -11.34 -4.07 -8.52
C VAL A 40 -10.37 -4.90 -9.36
N ARG A 41 -9.28 -5.34 -8.78
CA ARG A 41 -8.19 -6.16 -9.34
C ARG A 41 -7.27 -5.39 -10.28
N GLU A 42 -7.79 -4.59 -11.18
CA GLU A 42 -7.02 -3.74 -12.10
C GLU A 42 -7.79 -2.45 -12.33
N ALA A 43 -7.08 -1.33 -12.40
CA ALA A 43 -7.69 -0.03 -12.65
C ALA A 43 -6.72 0.86 -13.42
N ASP A 44 -7.26 1.81 -14.18
CA ASP A 44 -6.43 2.78 -14.87
C ASP A 44 -6.15 4.01 -13.98
N PHE A 45 -5.23 4.85 -14.42
CA PHE A 45 -4.83 6.04 -13.66
C PHE A 45 -5.99 7.01 -13.44
N PRO A 46 -6.81 7.36 -14.45
CA PRO A 46 -7.94 8.26 -14.20
C PRO A 46 -8.89 7.78 -13.12
N TYR A 47 -9.17 6.48 -13.10
CA TYR A 47 -10.03 5.90 -12.07
C TYR A 47 -9.42 6.06 -10.68
N LEU A 48 -8.15 5.69 -10.55
CA LEU A 48 -7.46 5.75 -9.26
C LEU A 48 -7.33 7.19 -8.75
N LYS A 49 -7.04 8.13 -9.65
CA LYS A 49 -6.99 9.55 -9.28
C LYS A 49 -8.31 10.02 -8.72
N THR A 50 -9.39 9.67 -9.38
CA THR A 50 -10.72 10.11 -8.97
C THR A 50 -11.12 9.48 -7.64
N VAL A 51 -10.98 8.19 -7.52
CA VAL A 51 -11.40 7.45 -6.31
C VAL A 51 -10.62 7.90 -5.08
N LEU A 52 -9.32 8.16 -5.25
CA LEU A 52 -8.44 8.50 -4.14
C LEU A 52 -8.14 10.00 -4.04
N ASN A 53 -8.71 10.78 -4.94
CA ASN A 53 -8.52 12.24 -4.97
C ASN A 53 -7.04 12.62 -5.01
N LEU A 54 -6.32 12.08 -5.99
CA LEU A 54 -4.89 12.28 -6.12
C LEU A 54 -4.56 13.05 -7.41
N THR A 55 -3.41 13.73 -7.38
CA THR A 55 -2.85 14.31 -8.61
C THR A 55 -2.11 13.23 -9.39
N ASP A 56 -1.84 13.49 -10.68
CA ASP A 56 -1.04 12.57 -11.49
C ASP A 56 0.31 12.27 -10.86
N GLY A 57 0.99 13.32 -10.38
CA GLY A 57 2.31 13.16 -9.79
C GLY A 57 2.29 12.34 -8.52
N ASN A 58 1.33 12.60 -7.64
CA ASN A 58 1.22 11.85 -6.39
C ASN A 58 0.88 10.40 -6.65
N LEU A 59 -0.08 10.14 -7.55
CA LEU A 59 -0.44 8.77 -7.89
C LEU A 59 0.75 8.03 -8.49
N GLY A 60 1.43 8.65 -9.46
CA GLY A 60 2.58 8.03 -10.12
C GLY A 60 3.67 7.66 -9.14
N GLN A 61 3.96 8.55 -8.19
CA GLN A 61 4.99 8.31 -7.18
C GLN A 61 4.64 7.12 -6.29
N HIS A 62 3.43 7.05 -5.81
CA HIS A 62 3.00 5.94 -4.93
C HIS A 62 2.93 4.61 -5.69
N ILE A 63 2.45 4.63 -6.92
CA ILE A 63 2.40 3.43 -7.76
C ILE A 63 3.81 2.91 -8.03
N GLU A 64 4.76 3.81 -8.30
CA GLU A 64 6.14 3.40 -8.54
C GLU A 64 6.76 2.74 -7.30
N ILE A 65 6.50 3.28 -6.12
CA ILE A 65 6.98 2.67 -4.88
C ILE A 65 6.40 1.26 -4.72
N LEU A 66 5.11 1.10 -4.92
CA LEU A 66 4.47 -0.20 -4.80
C LEU A 66 4.99 -1.18 -5.84
N ALA A 67 5.24 -0.71 -7.06
CA ALA A 67 5.77 -1.56 -8.13
C ALA A 67 7.20 -2.03 -7.82
N ARG A 68 8.04 -1.14 -7.28
CA ARG A 68 9.39 -1.51 -6.88
C ARG A 68 9.42 -2.59 -5.81
N HIS A 69 8.40 -2.62 -4.98
CA HIS A 69 8.28 -3.64 -3.92
C HIS A 69 7.46 -4.84 -4.38
N GLY A 70 7.14 -4.92 -5.66
CA GLY A 70 6.45 -6.07 -6.22
C GLY A 70 4.98 -6.21 -5.83
N MET A 71 4.38 -5.15 -5.30
CA MET A 71 3.01 -5.21 -4.80
C MET A 71 1.96 -4.90 -5.86
N VAL A 72 2.37 -4.22 -6.92
CA VAL A 72 1.53 -3.96 -8.09
C VAL A 72 2.35 -4.18 -9.35
N THR A 73 1.64 -4.42 -10.46
CA THR A 73 2.24 -4.40 -11.79
C THR A 73 1.63 -3.25 -12.59
N ILE A 74 2.41 -2.72 -13.51
CA ILE A 74 2.00 -1.61 -14.35
C ILE A 74 1.98 -2.09 -15.80
N ARG A 75 0.87 -1.85 -16.50
CA ARG A 75 0.73 -2.20 -17.88
C ARG A 75 0.40 -0.95 -18.68
N LYS A 76 1.25 -0.60 -19.64
CA LYS A 76 1.03 0.55 -20.50
C LYS A 76 0.45 0.08 -21.82
N GLY A 77 -0.49 0.84 -22.34
CA GLY A 77 -1.14 0.52 -23.61
C GLY A 77 -1.90 1.72 -24.11
N HIS A 78 -2.91 1.46 -24.90
CA HIS A 78 -3.71 2.51 -25.51
C HIS A 78 -5.19 2.13 -25.45
N GLU A 79 -6.00 3.16 -25.35
CA GLU A 79 -7.44 3.05 -25.58
C GLU A 79 -7.73 3.94 -26.79
N GLY A 80 -7.92 3.31 -27.94
CA GLY A 80 -7.92 4.04 -29.19
C GLY A 80 -6.54 4.65 -29.44
N ARG A 81 -6.48 5.97 -29.59
CA ARG A 81 -5.21 6.69 -29.80
C ARG A 81 -4.63 7.25 -28.51
N LYS A 82 -5.34 7.11 -27.41
CA LYS A 82 -4.89 7.69 -26.15
C LYS A 82 -4.05 6.69 -25.37
N PRO A 83 -2.86 7.11 -24.91
CA PRO A 83 -2.09 6.27 -24.00
C PRO A 83 -2.87 6.04 -22.72
N ARG A 84 -2.77 4.82 -22.19
CA ARG A 84 -3.42 4.49 -20.94
C ARG A 84 -2.53 3.57 -20.13
N THR A 85 -2.53 3.79 -18.82
CA THR A 85 -1.76 2.97 -17.89
C THR A 85 -2.72 2.28 -16.93
N TRP A 86 -2.57 0.97 -16.81
CA TRP A 86 -3.34 0.15 -15.88
C TRP A 86 -2.43 -0.36 -14.78
N VAL A 87 -2.99 -0.50 -13.61
CA VAL A 87 -2.30 -1.00 -12.43
C VAL A 87 -3.11 -2.16 -11.87
N ALA A 88 -2.41 -3.25 -11.58
CA ALA A 88 -3.04 -4.44 -11.00
C ALA A 88 -2.32 -4.82 -9.73
N ILE A 89 -3.06 -5.32 -8.74
CA ILE A 89 -2.46 -5.83 -7.51
C ILE A 89 -1.84 -7.20 -7.79
N THR A 90 -0.70 -7.47 -7.14
CA THR A 90 -0.05 -8.77 -7.21
C THR A 90 -0.40 -9.61 -5.98
N ARG A 91 0.01 -10.87 -6.00
CA ARG A 91 -0.13 -11.73 -4.82
C ARG A 91 0.60 -11.11 -3.62
N ALA A 92 1.81 -10.58 -3.84
CA ALA A 92 2.55 -9.92 -2.79
C ALA A 92 1.80 -8.70 -2.25
N GLY A 93 1.12 -7.96 -3.13
CA GLY A 93 0.28 -6.84 -2.71
C GLY A 93 -0.90 -7.28 -1.87
N GLU A 94 -1.56 -8.37 -2.25
CA GLU A 94 -2.65 -8.93 -1.47
C GLU A 94 -2.20 -9.36 -0.08
N VAL A 95 -1.06 -10.05 -0.01
CA VAL A 95 -0.50 -10.50 1.26
C VAL A 95 -0.10 -9.32 2.13
N GLY A 96 0.54 -8.32 1.53
CA GLY A 96 0.95 -7.11 2.25
C GLY A 96 -0.25 -6.36 2.82
N LEU A 97 -1.31 -6.23 2.03
CA LEU A 97 -2.53 -5.57 2.48
C LEU A 97 -3.17 -6.32 3.65
N ALA A 98 -3.30 -7.64 3.52
CA ALA A 98 -3.89 -8.46 4.58
C ALA A 98 -3.08 -8.39 5.87
N SER A 99 -1.76 -8.43 5.75
CA SER A 99 -0.85 -8.32 6.89
C SER A 99 -1.00 -6.97 7.59
N GLU A 100 -1.09 -5.90 6.81
CA GLU A 100 -1.26 -4.56 7.37
C GLU A 100 -2.59 -4.42 8.09
N ILE A 101 -3.66 -4.93 7.49
CA ILE A 101 -4.98 -4.91 8.12
C ILE A 101 -4.95 -5.65 9.46
N ASN A 102 -4.31 -6.80 9.50
CA ASN A 102 -4.18 -7.57 10.74
C ASN A 102 -3.40 -6.81 11.80
N SER A 103 -2.31 -6.15 11.40
CA SER A 103 -1.50 -5.34 12.31
C SER A 103 -2.29 -4.15 12.85
N LEU A 104 -3.09 -3.51 11.99
CA LEU A 104 -3.94 -2.39 12.41
C LEU A 104 -5.03 -2.87 13.36
N LYS A 105 -5.63 -4.01 13.10
CA LYS A 105 -6.62 -4.59 14.02
C LYS A 105 -6.01 -4.85 15.38
N ALA A 106 -4.81 -5.41 15.43
CA ALA A 106 -4.12 -5.68 16.69
C ALA A 106 -3.81 -4.38 17.44
N LEU A 107 -3.35 -3.36 16.71
CA LEU A 107 -3.06 -2.05 17.29
C LEU A 107 -4.33 -1.42 17.86
N LEU A 108 -5.44 -1.54 17.16
CA LEU A 108 -6.72 -0.96 17.56
C LEU A 108 -7.52 -1.90 18.47
N ARG A 109 -7.04 -3.11 18.67
CA ARG A 109 -7.70 -4.12 19.50
C ARG A 109 -9.08 -4.52 18.98
N LEU A 110 -9.16 -4.64 17.68
CA LEU A 110 -10.41 -5.06 17.02
C LEU A 110 -10.46 -6.57 16.77
#